data_11994682ce0790e33126d67fe9fcb0f7
#
_entry.id   11994682ce0790e33126d67fe9fcb0f7
#
_cell.length_a   1.000
_cell.length_b   1.000
_cell.length_c   1.000
_cell.angle_alpha   90.00
_cell.angle_beta   90.00
_cell.angle_gamma   90.00
#
_symmetry.space_group_name_H-M   'P 1'
#
loop_
_entity.id
_entity.type
_entity.pdbx_description
1 polymer ?
#
loop_
_entity_poly.entity_id
_entity_poly.type
_entity_poly.pdbx_seq_one_letter_code
_entity_poly.pdbx_strand_id
1 'polypeptide(L)'
;MKFLFASDSFKGTLSSRRTAELLTQAAEEIFPGCECAGLEVADGGEGTTEAVLSAVDGRRIPVSVKGPLWEQREVFYGALDENRAVMEMAEASGLPLVPKELRDPRNTTTFGTGEMIRDAIDRGFRDISIAIGGSATNDGGIGCMRALGVRFLDESGQELRGCGADLIKIRTIDCSGLDTRIKERKVRFTVMCDVKNPLCGADGAAYTFGKQKGGTPEMLDELEAGMQNYRDLLLQEFGVNMDEVPGAGAAGGLGAALTAFLNAELKSGIETVLDLIGFEEKLQGVSLVVTGEGRADWQSVFGKVMQGVGSRCQRMGVPAVAIVGSMGTGAEQIFDHGIESIMTTVNGIMPLEEAMERAEELYLGAARRMFRMLRAARGL
;
A
#
# COMPACT_ATOMS: atom_id res chain seq x y z
N MET A 1 8.97 2.79 32.12
CA MET A 1 7.87 2.51 31.19
C MET A 1 8.45 2.58 29.79
N LYS A 2 7.99 1.70 28.91
CA LYS A 2 8.38 1.69 27.52
C LYS A 2 7.15 1.99 26.66
N PHE A 3 7.21 2.99 25.82
CA PHE A 3 6.16 3.41 24.90
C PHE A 3 6.57 3.11 23.47
N LEU A 4 5.61 2.66 22.65
CA LEU A 4 5.79 2.44 21.23
C LEU A 4 4.80 3.30 20.45
N PHE A 5 5.28 4.04 19.46
CA PHE A 5 4.50 4.96 18.64
C PHE A 5 4.45 4.45 17.22
N ALA A 6 3.25 4.14 16.71
CA ALA A 6 3.03 3.53 15.41
C ALA A 6 1.78 4.15 14.75
N SER A 7 1.87 5.43 14.38
CA SER A 7 0.78 6.18 13.74
C SER A 7 1.00 6.26 12.22
N ASP A 8 -0.09 6.28 11.47
CA ASP A 8 -0.06 6.69 10.07
C ASP A 8 0.26 8.18 9.94
N SER A 9 0.55 8.63 8.75
CA SER A 9 0.69 10.04 8.42
C SER A 9 -0.66 10.78 8.53
N PHE A 10 -0.62 12.02 9.02
CA PHE A 10 -1.75 12.95 8.97
C PHE A 10 -1.65 13.72 7.66
N LYS A 11 -2.23 13.16 6.60
CA LYS A 11 -2.07 13.62 5.22
C LYS A 11 -2.14 15.14 5.08
N GLY A 12 -1.06 15.73 4.53
CA GLY A 12 -0.93 17.15 4.32
C GLY A 12 -0.45 17.96 5.54
N THR A 13 -0.18 17.32 6.70
CA THR A 13 0.25 18.03 7.93
C THR A 13 1.43 17.36 8.64
N LEU A 14 1.29 16.15 9.18
CA LEU A 14 2.31 15.48 9.98
C LEU A 14 2.70 14.14 9.34
N SER A 15 4.00 13.89 9.20
CA SER A 15 4.50 12.56 8.86
C SER A 15 4.38 11.60 10.06
N SER A 16 4.37 10.29 9.80
CA SER A 16 4.43 9.26 10.84
C SER A 16 5.63 9.48 11.78
N ARG A 17 6.79 9.82 11.24
CA ARG A 17 7.99 10.20 12.00
C ARG A 17 7.74 11.39 12.92
N ARG A 18 7.13 12.47 12.39
CA ARG A 18 6.88 13.68 13.18
C ARG A 18 5.92 13.44 14.33
N THR A 19 4.89 12.60 14.13
CA THR A 19 3.98 12.21 15.22
C THR A 19 4.72 11.47 16.34
N ALA A 20 5.64 10.58 16.00
CA ALA A 20 6.46 9.85 16.98
C ALA A 20 7.40 10.78 17.77
N GLU A 21 8.00 11.79 17.12
CA GLU A 21 8.83 12.80 17.79
C GLU A 21 8.02 13.61 18.81
N LEU A 22 6.82 14.07 18.43
CA LEU A 22 5.93 14.83 19.32
C LEU A 22 5.42 13.99 20.50
N LEU A 23 5.13 12.71 20.27
CA LEU A 23 4.77 11.76 21.31
C LEU A 23 5.94 11.52 22.28
N THR A 24 7.16 11.36 21.77
CA THR A 24 8.38 11.22 22.57
C THR A 24 8.57 12.43 23.47
N GLN A 25 8.49 13.64 22.90
CA GLN A 25 8.58 14.88 23.67
C GLN A 25 7.55 14.92 24.81
N ALA A 26 6.27 14.63 24.52
CA ALA A 26 5.21 14.65 25.53
C ALA A 26 5.39 13.55 26.61
N ALA A 27 5.88 12.37 26.22
CA ALA A 27 6.13 11.27 27.13
C ALA A 27 7.27 11.61 28.11
N GLU A 28 8.39 12.12 27.61
CA GLU A 28 9.55 12.49 28.44
C GLU A 28 9.26 13.63 29.41
N GLU A 29 8.43 14.62 29.00
CA GLU A 29 7.97 15.71 29.87
C GLU A 29 7.15 15.20 31.07
N ILE A 30 6.40 14.12 30.91
CA ILE A 30 5.42 13.64 31.92
C ILE A 30 5.93 12.41 32.68
N PHE A 31 6.73 11.58 32.02
CA PHE A 31 7.38 10.39 32.56
C PHE A 31 8.90 10.45 32.33
N PRO A 32 9.64 11.28 33.08
CA PRO A 32 11.10 11.37 32.93
C PRO A 32 11.77 10.01 33.04
N GLY A 33 12.64 9.68 32.08
CA GLY A 33 13.31 8.39 32.02
C GLY A 33 12.49 7.24 31.44
N CYS A 34 11.36 7.52 30.78
CA CYS A 34 10.68 6.51 29.96
C CYS A 34 11.49 6.17 28.70
N GLU A 35 11.32 4.95 28.23
CA GLU A 35 11.83 4.53 26.91
C GLU A 35 10.76 4.80 25.86
N CYS A 36 11.13 5.44 24.77
CA CYS A 36 10.24 5.71 23.64
C CYS A 36 10.83 5.14 22.36
N ALA A 37 10.01 4.46 21.55
CA ALA A 37 10.38 4.00 20.22
C ALA A 37 9.30 4.43 19.23
N GLY A 38 9.72 5.05 18.12
CA GLY A 38 8.86 5.37 16.99
C GLY A 38 9.01 4.33 15.88
N LEU A 39 7.90 3.89 15.31
CA LEU A 39 7.86 3.06 14.10
C LEU A 39 7.10 3.81 13.03
N GLU A 40 7.74 3.98 11.89
CA GLU A 40 7.02 4.41 10.69
C GLU A 40 6.22 3.22 10.16
N VAL A 41 4.93 3.42 10.00
CA VAL A 41 3.99 2.40 9.49
C VAL A 41 3.20 2.98 8.33
N ALA A 42 2.81 2.12 7.43
CA ALA A 42 2.02 2.46 6.25
C ALA A 42 1.03 1.34 5.93
N ASP A 43 0.04 1.61 5.10
CA ASP A 43 -1.04 0.69 4.75
C ASP A 43 -0.88 0.05 3.35
N GLY A 44 0.32 0.05 2.77
CA GLY A 44 0.55 -0.44 1.40
C GLY A 44 0.36 0.64 0.32
N GLY A 45 0.17 1.88 0.72
CA GLY A 45 0.14 3.06 -0.16
C GLY A 45 1.51 3.71 -0.35
N GLU A 46 1.50 4.99 -0.71
CA GLU A 46 2.70 5.81 -0.90
C GLU A 46 3.54 5.90 0.39
N GLY A 47 4.86 5.71 0.25
CA GLY A 47 5.81 5.75 1.37
C GLY A 47 5.97 4.43 2.13
N THR A 48 5.33 3.35 1.69
CA THR A 48 5.42 2.03 2.33
C THR A 48 6.86 1.51 2.35
N THR A 49 7.59 1.62 1.25
CA THR A 49 8.99 1.18 1.17
C THR A 49 9.87 1.89 2.18
N GLU A 50 9.73 3.22 2.28
CA GLU A 50 10.49 4.02 3.25
C GLU A 50 10.16 3.65 4.70
N ALA A 51 8.87 3.51 5.00
CA ALA A 51 8.41 3.13 6.35
C ALA A 51 9.01 1.78 6.77
N VAL A 52 8.97 0.78 5.90
CA VAL A 52 9.55 -0.53 6.17
C VAL A 52 11.06 -0.46 6.32
N LEU A 53 11.77 0.23 5.41
CA LEU A 53 13.22 0.38 5.48
C LEU A 53 13.70 1.05 6.76
N SER A 54 12.98 2.09 7.23
CA SER A 54 13.34 2.78 8.47
C SER A 54 13.20 1.91 9.72
N ALA A 55 12.27 0.93 9.68
CA ALA A 55 11.96 0.07 10.80
C ALA A 55 12.89 -1.15 10.94
N VAL A 56 13.57 -1.58 9.85
CA VAL A 56 14.37 -2.83 9.80
C VAL A 56 15.84 -2.60 9.44
N ASP A 57 16.30 -1.34 9.38
CA ASP A 57 17.68 -0.99 8.94
C ASP A 57 17.98 -1.52 7.53
N GLY A 58 16.98 -1.48 6.67
CA GLY A 58 17.09 -1.88 5.27
C GLY A 58 17.79 -0.84 4.40
N ARG A 59 18.05 -1.19 3.14
CA ARG A 59 18.74 -0.29 2.20
C ARG A 59 17.94 -0.08 0.92
N ARG A 60 18.04 1.12 0.33
CA ARG A 60 17.49 1.42 -0.99
C ARG A 60 18.35 0.80 -2.09
N ILE A 61 17.69 0.20 -3.07
CA ILE A 61 18.31 -0.32 -4.29
C ILE A 61 17.82 0.55 -5.47
N PRO A 62 18.67 1.40 -6.03
CA PRO A 62 18.31 2.17 -7.21
C PRO A 62 18.28 1.28 -8.45
N VAL A 63 17.31 1.55 -9.34
CA VAL A 63 17.15 0.86 -10.61
C VAL A 63 16.60 1.80 -11.67
N SER A 64 17.06 1.65 -12.91
CA SER A 64 16.60 2.42 -14.06
C SER A 64 15.56 1.64 -14.84
N VAL A 65 14.33 2.15 -14.92
CA VAL A 65 13.17 1.46 -15.48
C VAL A 65 12.36 2.38 -16.41
N LYS A 66 11.38 1.82 -17.09
CA LYS A 66 10.40 2.59 -17.86
C LYS A 66 9.33 3.16 -16.92
N GLY A 67 9.00 4.43 -17.12
CA GLY A 67 7.85 5.08 -16.51
C GLY A 67 6.52 4.70 -17.18
N PRO A 68 5.39 5.21 -16.67
CA PRO A 68 4.07 4.85 -17.18
C PRO A 68 3.82 5.32 -18.63
N LEU A 69 4.55 6.30 -19.12
CA LEU A 69 4.51 6.79 -20.51
C LEU A 69 5.73 6.35 -21.33
N TRP A 70 6.45 5.29 -20.90
CA TRP A 70 7.65 4.70 -21.53
C TRP A 70 8.92 5.56 -21.46
N GLU A 71 8.92 6.65 -20.72
CA GLU A 71 10.13 7.43 -20.44
C GLU A 71 11.09 6.65 -19.54
N GLN A 72 12.39 6.93 -19.62
CA GLN A 72 13.37 6.33 -18.70
C GLN A 72 13.35 7.05 -17.37
N ARG A 73 13.33 6.29 -16.26
CA ARG A 73 13.29 6.80 -14.90
C ARG A 73 14.25 6.07 -13.98
N GLU A 74 14.87 6.82 -13.08
CA GLU A 74 15.54 6.26 -11.92
C GLU A 74 14.52 6.16 -10.78
N VAL A 75 14.37 4.96 -10.24
CA VAL A 75 13.48 4.63 -9.12
C VAL A 75 14.23 3.77 -8.11
N PHE A 76 13.60 3.38 -7.03
CA PHE A 76 14.23 2.47 -6.07
C PHE A 76 13.22 1.47 -5.50
N TYR A 77 13.74 0.39 -4.94
CA TYR A 77 13.03 -0.50 -4.04
C TYR A 77 13.87 -0.80 -2.81
N GLY A 78 13.26 -1.38 -1.78
CA GLY A 78 13.91 -1.69 -0.52
C GLY A 78 14.44 -3.12 -0.47
N ALA A 79 15.70 -3.30 -0.04
CA ALA A 79 16.23 -4.57 0.41
C ALA A 79 16.17 -4.62 1.94
N LEU A 80 15.43 -5.58 2.49
CA LEU A 80 15.27 -5.76 3.94
C LEU A 80 16.41 -6.61 4.51
N ASP A 81 16.85 -7.58 3.74
CA ASP A 81 17.99 -8.45 3.98
C ASP A 81 18.48 -9.03 2.64
N GLU A 82 19.23 -10.12 2.67
CA GLU A 82 19.77 -10.76 1.45
C GLU A 82 18.70 -11.50 0.63
N ASN A 83 17.52 -11.77 1.20
CA ASN A 83 16.48 -12.57 0.58
C ASN A 83 15.18 -11.80 0.35
N ARG A 84 14.87 -10.79 1.19
CA ARG A 84 13.59 -10.08 1.18
C ARG A 84 13.72 -8.69 0.56
N ALA A 85 12.79 -8.38 -0.34
CA ALA A 85 12.64 -7.05 -0.93
C ALA A 85 11.21 -6.52 -0.79
N VAL A 86 11.07 -5.20 -0.69
CA VAL A 86 9.79 -4.50 -0.71
C VAL A 86 9.82 -3.40 -1.78
N MET A 87 8.74 -3.25 -2.53
CA MET A 87 8.66 -2.24 -3.59
C MET A 87 7.25 -1.67 -3.72
N GLU A 88 7.19 -0.44 -4.21
CA GLU A 88 5.95 0.22 -4.59
C GLU A 88 5.85 0.28 -6.10
N MET A 89 4.75 -0.22 -6.67
CA MET A 89 4.51 -0.08 -8.11
C MET A 89 4.42 1.40 -8.54
N ALA A 90 4.02 2.27 -7.62
CA ALA A 90 3.89 3.71 -7.86
C ALA A 90 5.22 4.42 -8.19
N GLU A 91 6.36 3.89 -7.78
CA GLU A 91 7.69 4.39 -8.16
C GLU A 91 7.91 4.37 -9.68
N ALA A 92 7.44 3.29 -10.35
CA ALA A 92 7.58 3.11 -11.79
C ALA A 92 6.31 3.40 -12.59
N SER A 93 5.12 3.23 -11.99
CA SER A 93 3.84 3.25 -12.71
C SER A 93 2.76 4.06 -11.96
N GLY A 94 3.17 5.02 -11.12
CA GLY A 94 2.30 5.81 -10.27
C GLY A 94 1.60 6.98 -10.96
N LEU A 95 0.44 7.35 -10.44
CA LEU A 95 -0.37 8.46 -10.97
C LEU A 95 0.31 9.84 -10.90
N PRO A 96 1.09 10.18 -9.85
CA PRO A 96 1.83 11.44 -9.80
C PRO A 96 2.86 11.60 -10.94
N LEU A 97 3.31 10.50 -11.54
CA LEU A 97 4.29 10.51 -12.63
C LEU A 97 3.69 10.94 -13.97
N VAL A 98 2.36 10.94 -14.08
CA VAL A 98 1.65 11.33 -15.30
C VAL A 98 1.07 12.74 -15.13
N PRO A 99 1.56 13.73 -15.90
CA PRO A 99 0.97 15.07 -15.93
C PRO A 99 -0.52 14.99 -16.24
N LYS A 100 -1.32 15.86 -15.62
CA LYS A 100 -2.79 15.81 -15.72
C LYS A 100 -3.29 15.85 -17.17
N GLU A 101 -2.64 16.64 -18.00
CA GLU A 101 -2.93 16.83 -19.42
C GLU A 101 -2.58 15.60 -20.30
N LEU A 102 -1.74 14.69 -19.78
CA LEU A 102 -1.32 13.46 -20.48
C LEU A 102 -2.00 12.20 -19.94
N ARG A 103 -2.94 12.36 -18.99
CA ARG A 103 -3.63 11.24 -18.38
C ARG A 103 -4.61 10.61 -19.36
N ASP A 104 -4.25 9.44 -19.84
CA ASP A 104 -5.10 8.52 -20.61
C ASP A 104 -4.75 7.09 -20.19
N PRO A 105 -5.63 6.43 -19.42
CA PRO A 105 -5.34 5.10 -18.88
C PRO A 105 -5.20 3.99 -19.94
N ARG A 106 -5.57 4.27 -21.20
CA ARG A 106 -5.39 3.35 -22.33
C ARG A 106 -3.92 3.28 -22.78
N ASN A 107 -3.13 4.35 -22.51
CA ASN A 107 -1.77 4.51 -23.03
C ASN A 107 -0.68 4.31 -21.98
N THR A 108 -1.05 4.14 -20.72
CA THR A 108 -0.10 3.91 -19.62
C THR A 108 0.23 2.43 -19.46
N THR A 109 1.42 2.14 -18.88
CA THR A 109 1.94 0.78 -18.76
C THR A 109 2.53 0.50 -17.38
N THR A 110 2.42 -0.76 -16.94
CA THR A 110 3.09 -1.31 -15.75
C THR A 110 4.47 -1.91 -16.07
N PHE A 111 5.02 -1.69 -17.27
CA PHE A 111 6.27 -2.32 -17.72
C PHE A 111 7.43 -2.10 -16.74
N GLY A 112 7.62 -0.86 -16.26
CA GLY A 112 8.68 -0.55 -15.29
C GLY A 112 8.53 -1.25 -13.94
N THR A 113 7.29 -1.50 -13.49
CA THR A 113 7.05 -2.34 -12.30
C THR A 113 7.60 -3.75 -12.51
N GLY A 114 7.41 -4.34 -13.70
CA GLY A 114 7.99 -5.63 -14.05
C GLY A 114 9.52 -5.60 -14.15
N GLU A 115 10.11 -4.48 -14.60
CA GLU A 115 11.57 -4.30 -14.62
C GLU A 115 12.14 -4.24 -13.19
N MET A 116 11.46 -3.59 -12.23
CA MET A 116 11.84 -3.61 -10.81
C MET A 116 11.82 -5.03 -10.24
N ILE A 117 10.75 -5.79 -10.52
CA ILE A 117 10.64 -7.19 -10.09
C ILE A 117 11.78 -8.03 -10.68
N ARG A 118 12.07 -7.88 -11.96
CA ARG A 118 13.17 -8.60 -12.64
C ARG A 118 14.51 -8.28 -12.02
N ASP A 119 14.83 -6.99 -11.80
CA ASP A 119 16.08 -6.57 -11.16
C ASP A 119 16.23 -7.19 -9.77
N ALA A 120 15.16 -7.20 -8.97
CA ALA A 120 15.17 -7.82 -7.64
C ALA A 120 15.45 -9.33 -7.71
N ILE A 121 14.81 -10.05 -8.62
CA ILE A 121 15.05 -11.48 -8.85
C ILE A 121 16.49 -11.74 -9.30
N ASP A 122 17.03 -10.91 -10.19
CA ASP A 122 18.39 -11.02 -10.73
C ASP A 122 19.47 -10.75 -9.67
N ARG A 123 19.18 -9.87 -8.71
CA ARG A 123 20.03 -9.63 -7.53
C ARG A 123 19.97 -10.71 -6.45
N GLY A 124 19.07 -11.67 -6.59
CA GLY A 124 19.00 -12.82 -5.67
C GLY A 124 17.84 -12.79 -4.68
N PHE A 125 16.99 -11.76 -4.66
CA PHE A 125 15.82 -11.73 -3.79
C PHE A 125 14.81 -12.83 -4.18
N ARG A 126 14.24 -13.48 -3.16
CA ARG A 126 13.31 -14.62 -3.35
C ARG A 126 11.99 -14.46 -2.60
N ASP A 127 11.86 -13.43 -1.79
CA ASP A 127 10.65 -13.05 -1.07
C ASP A 127 10.40 -11.56 -1.34
N ILE A 128 9.46 -11.28 -2.24
CA ILE A 128 9.23 -9.93 -2.77
C ILE A 128 7.82 -9.48 -2.40
N SER A 129 7.74 -8.40 -1.63
CA SER A 129 6.50 -7.73 -1.26
C SER A 129 6.27 -6.51 -2.15
N ILE A 130 5.08 -6.40 -2.74
CA ILE A 130 4.74 -5.38 -3.73
C ILE A 130 3.52 -4.60 -3.26
N ALA A 131 3.69 -3.31 -2.98
CA ALA A 131 2.59 -2.39 -2.75
C ALA A 131 2.04 -1.90 -4.09
N ILE A 132 0.73 -2.07 -4.33
CA ILE A 132 0.12 -1.74 -5.62
C ILE A 132 -0.81 -0.52 -5.58
N GLY A 133 -0.79 0.25 -4.50
CA GLY A 133 -1.50 1.53 -4.39
C GLY A 133 -0.97 2.61 -5.35
N GLY A 134 -1.78 3.63 -5.64
CA GLY A 134 -1.35 4.84 -6.34
C GLY A 134 -1.12 4.72 -7.86
N SER A 135 -1.63 3.67 -8.53
CA SER A 135 -1.38 3.38 -9.95
C SER A 135 -1.91 4.42 -10.94
N ALA A 136 -1.16 4.69 -12.03
CA ALA A 136 -1.61 5.44 -13.20
C ALA A 136 -2.25 4.56 -14.29
N THR A 137 -2.14 3.25 -14.15
CA THR A 137 -2.32 2.27 -15.23
C THR A 137 -3.65 1.55 -15.18
N ASN A 138 -4.12 1.11 -16.35
CA ASN A 138 -5.28 0.24 -16.50
C ASN A 138 -5.01 -0.76 -17.65
N ASP A 139 -3.82 -1.37 -17.58
CA ASP A 139 -3.29 -2.28 -18.59
C ASP A 139 -3.42 -3.77 -18.21
N GLY A 140 -4.23 -4.11 -17.19
CA GLY A 140 -4.35 -5.49 -16.75
C GLY A 140 -3.06 -6.10 -16.20
N GLY A 141 -2.01 -5.31 -16.00
CA GLY A 141 -0.67 -5.78 -15.63
C GLY A 141 0.12 -6.42 -16.79
N ILE A 142 -0.38 -6.34 -18.03
CA ILE A 142 0.32 -6.96 -19.19
C ILE A 142 1.69 -6.33 -19.45
N GLY A 143 1.86 -5.03 -19.19
CA GLY A 143 3.17 -4.38 -19.26
C GLY A 143 4.17 -5.03 -18.30
N CYS A 144 3.79 -5.22 -17.04
CA CYS A 144 4.60 -5.88 -16.02
C CYS A 144 4.99 -7.31 -16.44
N MET A 145 4.04 -8.10 -16.91
CA MET A 145 4.30 -9.47 -17.35
C MET A 145 5.21 -9.51 -18.58
N ARG A 146 5.10 -8.54 -19.50
CA ARG A 146 6.03 -8.43 -20.64
C ARG A 146 7.48 -8.21 -20.19
N ALA A 147 7.70 -7.34 -19.22
CA ALA A 147 9.03 -7.12 -18.66
C ALA A 147 9.62 -8.39 -18.02
N LEU A 148 8.76 -9.32 -17.58
CA LEU A 148 9.14 -10.63 -17.03
C LEU A 148 9.24 -11.75 -18.08
N GLY A 149 9.01 -11.42 -19.37
CA GLY A 149 9.22 -12.34 -20.48
C GLY A 149 7.95 -13.00 -21.05
N VAL A 150 6.75 -12.63 -20.58
CA VAL A 150 5.49 -13.05 -21.21
C VAL A 150 5.26 -12.25 -22.49
N ARG A 151 4.78 -12.88 -23.54
CA ARG A 151 4.38 -12.20 -24.78
C ARG A 151 2.87 -12.24 -24.95
N PHE A 152 2.28 -11.09 -25.28
CA PHE A 152 0.88 -10.94 -25.63
C PHE A 152 0.78 -10.68 -27.11
N LEU A 153 0.15 -11.59 -27.85
CA LEU A 153 0.12 -11.57 -29.31
C LEU A 153 -1.28 -11.25 -29.81
N ASP A 154 -1.34 -10.46 -30.88
CA ASP A 154 -2.58 -10.16 -31.60
C ASP A 154 -2.97 -11.28 -32.59
N GLU A 155 -4.04 -11.06 -33.37
CA GLU A 155 -4.55 -12.03 -34.36
C GLU A 155 -3.53 -12.36 -35.45
N SER A 156 -2.62 -11.45 -35.76
CA SER A 156 -1.53 -11.66 -36.75
C SER A 156 -0.29 -12.35 -36.16
N GLY A 157 -0.28 -12.60 -34.83
CA GLY A 157 0.87 -13.11 -34.09
C GLY A 157 1.91 -12.05 -33.77
N GLN A 158 1.59 -10.74 -33.96
CA GLN A 158 2.47 -9.65 -33.61
C GLN A 158 2.40 -9.36 -32.12
N GLU A 159 3.55 -9.09 -31.50
CA GLU A 159 3.64 -8.76 -30.08
C GLU A 159 3.10 -7.36 -29.80
N LEU A 160 2.17 -7.27 -28.83
CA LEU A 160 1.55 -6.04 -28.38
C LEU A 160 2.49 -5.26 -27.44
N ARG A 161 2.33 -3.94 -27.40
CA ARG A 161 3.22 -3.06 -26.62
C ARG A 161 3.03 -3.20 -25.10
N GLY A 162 1.83 -3.51 -24.62
CA GLY A 162 1.53 -3.71 -23.20
C GLY A 162 1.01 -2.44 -22.51
N CYS A 163 -0.07 -1.88 -23.05
CA CYS A 163 -0.84 -0.80 -22.44
C CYS A 163 -2.35 -1.14 -22.46
N GLY A 164 -3.18 -0.32 -21.83
CA GLY A 164 -4.61 -0.58 -21.71
C GLY A 164 -5.33 -0.80 -23.04
N ALA A 165 -4.98 -0.01 -24.08
CA ALA A 165 -5.56 -0.14 -25.43
C ALA A 165 -5.20 -1.46 -26.15
N ASP A 166 -4.26 -2.22 -25.62
CA ASP A 166 -3.86 -3.50 -26.21
C ASP A 166 -4.70 -4.67 -25.70
N LEU A 167 -5.35 -4.55 -24.55
CA LEU A 167 -6.10 -5.64 -23.91
C LEU A 167 -7.14 -6.29 -24.83
N ILE A 168 -7.89 -5.49 -25.59
CA ILE A 168 -8.92 -5.98 -26.51
C ILE A 168 -8.33 -6.72 -27.73
N LYS A 169 -7.05 -6.48 -28.04
CA LYS A 169 -6.37 -7.04 -29.21
C LYS A 169 -5.71 -8.38 -28.91
N ILE A 170 -5.53 -8.74 -27.63
CA ILE A 170 -4.86 -9.99 -27.25
C ILE A 170 -5.65 -11.18 -27.78
N ARG A 171 -4.96 -12.12 -28.43
CA ARG A 171 -5.50 -13.41 -28.86
C ARG A 171 -4.73 -14.59 -28.29
N THR A 172 -3.43 -14.38 -27.97
CA THR A 172 -2.61 -15.44 -27.39
C THR A 172 -1.73 -14.87 -26.28
N ILE A 173 -1.66 -15.61 -25.19
CA ILE A 173 -0.72 -15.38 -24.09
C ILE A 173 0.38 -16.44 -24.21
N ASP A 174 1.62 -16.02 -24.45
CA ASP A 174 2.76 -16.93 -24.54
C ASP A 174 3.67 -16.76 -23.34
N CYS A 175 3.56 -17.69 -22.40
CA CYS A 175 4.36 -17.75 -21.18
C CYS A 175 5.72 -18.44 -21.38
N SER A 176 6.11 -18.84 -22.61
CA SER A 176 7.35 -19.60 -22.83
C SER A 176 8.60 -18.83 -22.35
N GLY A 177 8.61 -17.50 -22.49
CA GLY A 177 9.70 -16.62 -22.06
C GLY A 177 9.64 -16.17 -20.61
N LEU A 178 8.58 -16.47 -19.85
CA LEU A 178 8.50 -16.09 -18.43
C LEU A 178 9.71 -16.65 -17.66
N ASP A 179 10.28 -15.85 -16.76
CA ASP A 179 11.44 -16.21 -15.96
C ASP A 179 11.26 -17.61 -15.30
N THR A 180 12.25 -18.47 -15.48
CA THR A 180 12.19 -19.85 -14.96
C THR A 180 12.09 -19.93 -13.45
N ARG A 181 12.68 -18.95 -12.74
CA ARG A 181 12.62 -18.85 -11.27
C ARG A 181 11.18 -18.61 -10.78
N ILE A 182 10.38 -17.89 -11.58
CA ILE A 182 8.95 -17.66 -11.32
C ILE A 182 8.17 -18.95 -11.64
N LYS A 183 8.36 -19.53 -12.83
CA LYS A 183 7.70 -20.78 -13.24
C LYS A 183 7.91 -21.93 -12.24
N GLU A 184 9.11 -22.03 -11.71
CA GLU A 184 9.49 -23.06 -10.74
C GLU A 184 9.12 -22.69 -9.30
N ARG A 185 8.38 -21.57 -9.11
CA ARG A 185 7.96 -21.08 -7.78
C ARG A 185 9.12 -20.91 -6.78
N LYS A 186 10.29 -20.51 -7.28
CA LYS A 186 11.48 -20.23 -6.47
C LYS A 186 11.46 -18.83 -5.85
N VAL A 187 10.51 -17.99 -6.25
CA VAL A 187 10.28 -16.65 -5.73
C VAL A 187 8.88 -16.60 -5.16
N ARG A 188 8.75 -16.13 -3.93
CA ARG A 188 7.47 -15.84 -3.29
C ARG A 188 7.11 -14.38 -3.52
N PHE A 189 5.85 -14.14 -3.85
CA PHE A 189 5.31 -12.80 -4.04
C PHE A 189 4.14 -12.55 -3.08
N THR A 190 4.20 -11.46 -2.35
CA THR A 190 3.10 -10.93 -1.55
C THR A 190 2.70 -9.58 -2.12
N VAL A 191 1.42 -9.38 -2.37
CA VAL A 191 0.88 -8.13 -2.92
C VAL A 191 0.04 -7.44 -1.85
N MET A 192 0.41 -6.23 -1.50
CA MET A 192 -0.31 -5.39 -0.56
C MET A 192 -1.50 -4.75 -1.28
N CYS A 193 -2.70 -5.20 -0.92
CA CYS A 193 -3.94 -4.80 -1.59
C CYS A 193 -5.10 -4.77 -0.59
N ASP A 194 -5.63 -3.58 -0.28
CA ASP A 194 -6.75 -3.40 0.65
C ASP A 194 -8.11 -3.26 -0.05
N VAL A 195 -8.13 -3.24 -1.40
CA VAL A 195 -9.36 -3.23 -2.16
C VAL A 195 -9.77 -4.65 -2.59
N LYS A 196 -11.07 -4.89 -2.69
CA LYS A 196 -11.63 -6.21 -3.06
C LYS A 196 -12.29 -6.21 -4.44
N ASN A 197 -12.10 -5.15 -5.21
CA ASN A 197 -12.71 -4.99 -6.53
C ASN A 197 -12.34 -6.15 -7.47
N PRO A 198 -13.31 -6.72 -8.19
CA PRO A 198 -13.07 -7.71 -9.23
C PRO A 198 -12.32 -7.09 -10.41
N LEU A 199 -11.86 -7.92 -11.34
CA LEU A 199 -11.19 -7.42 -12.54
C LEU A 199 -12.15 -6.65 -13.46
N CYS A 200 -13.35 -7.19 -13.69
CA CYS A 200 -14.35 -6.65 -14.62
C CYS A 200 -15.67 -6.26 -13.91
N GLY A 201 -16.54 -5.59 -14.65
CA GLY A 201 -17.90 -5.21 -14.22
C GLY A 201 -17.97 -3.81 -13.62
N ALA A 202 -19.15 -3.45 -13.11
CA ALA A 202 -19.43 -2.10 -12.59
C ALA A 202 -18.47 -1.66 -11.48
N ASP A 203 -18.04 -2.62 -10.64
CA ASP A 203 -17.07 -2.41 -9.56
C ASP A 203 -15.66 -2.84 -9.98
N GLY A 204 -15.42 -3.12 -11.25
CA GLY A 204 -14.15 -3.59 -11.81
C GLY A 204 -13.09 -2.50 -11.95
N ALA A 205 -11.93 -2.91 -12.44
CA ALA A 205 -10.74 -2.08 -12.59
C ALA A 205 -10.97 -0.82 -13.43
N ALA A 206 -11.71 -0.94 -14.55
CA ALA A 206 -11.94 0.15 -15.47
C ALA A 206 -12.83 1.24 -14.86
N TYR A 207 -14.04 0.88 -14.43
CA TYR A 207 -15.02 1.86 -13.97
C TYR A 207 -14.69 2.45 -12.60
N THR A 208 -14.19 1.66 -11.65
CA THR A 208 -13.89 2.15 -10.31
C THR A 208 -12.70 3.11 -10.30
N PHE A 209 -11.64 2.78 -11.02
CA PHE A 209 -10.36 3.50 -10.89
C PHE A 209 -9.95 4.29 -12.12
N GLY A 210 -10.57 4.06 -13.28
CA GLY A 210 -10.14 4.67 -14.54
C GLY A 210 -10.41 6.17 -14.63
N LYS A 211 -11.48 6.67 -14.03
CA LYS A 211 -11.84 8.10 -14.04
C LYS A 211 -10.74 8.98 -13.43
N GLN A 212 -10.20 8.61 -12.26
CA GLN A 212 -9.12 9.38 -11.61
C GLN A 212 -7.81 9.36 -12.41
N LYS A 213 -7.66 8.39 -13.33
CA LYS A 213 -6.52 8.25 -14.23
C LYS A 213 -6.72 8.99 -15.56
N GLY A 214 -7.78 9.79 -15.67
CA GLY A 214 -8.09 10.60 -16.84
C GLY A 214 -9.05 9.95 -17.85
N GLY A 215 -9.65 8.80 -17.52
CA GLY A 215 -10.58 8.12 -18.42
C GLY A 215 -11.90 8.86 -18.58
N THR A 216 -12.34 9.07 -19.84
CA THR A 216 -13.71 9.48 -20.19
C THR A 216 -14.63 8.25 -20.14
N PRO A 217 -15.97 8.41 -20.10
CA PRO A 217 -16.88 7.27 -20.16
C PRO A 217 -16.60 6.31 -21.32
N GLU A 218 -16.34 6.84 -22.52
CA GLU A 218 -16.06 6.04 -23.71
C GLU A 218 -14.74 5.27 -23.59
N MET A 219 -13.70 5.89 -23.00
CA MET A 219 -12.43 5.22 -22.73
C MET A 219 -12.59 4.11 -21.69
N LEU A 220 -13.48 4.30 -20.69
CA LEU A 220 -13.74 3.28 -19.67
C LEU A 220 -14.47 2.08 -20.28
N ASP A 221 -15.41 2.30 -21.20
CA ASP A 221 -16.09 1.23 -21.92
C ASP A 221 -15.12 0.43 -22.80
N GLU A 222 -14.18 1.10 -23.49
CA GLU A 222 -13.10 0.44 -24.26
C GLU A 222 -12.21 -0.42 -23.34
N LEU A 223 -11.80 0.13 -22.20
CA LEU A 223 -10.97 -0.59 -21.23
C LEU A 223 -11.69 -1.77 -20.60
N GLU A 224 -12.97 -1.62 -20.27
CA GLU A 224 -13.79 -2.70 -19.73
C GLU A 224 -13.91 -3.86 -20.73
N ALA A 225 -14.20 -3.56 -21.99
CA ALA A 225 -14.24 -4.59 -23.05
C ALA A 225 -12.88 -5.30 -23.18
N GLY A 226 -11.77 -4.56 -23.07
CA GLY A 226 -10.42 -5.12 -23.05
C GLY A 226 -10.16 -6.00 -21.85
N MET A 227 -10.59 -5.58 -20.65
CA MET A 227 -10.45 -6.38 -19.42
C MET A 227 -11.25 -7.68 -19.49
N GLN A 228 -12.46 -7.65 -20.07
CA GLN A 228 -13.27 -8.84 -20.26
C GLN A 228 -12.59 -9.84 -21.20
N ASN A 229 -12.07 -9.38 -22.34
CA ASN A 229 -11.27 -10.20 -23.24
C ASN A 229 -10.07 -10.84 -22.51
N TYR A 230 -9.34 -10.03 -21.73
CA TYR A 230 -8.18 -10.49 -20.98
C TYR A 230 -8.55 -11.48 -19.88
N ARG A 231 -9.63 -11.23 -19.13
CA ARG A 231 -10.16 -12.18 -18.13
C ARG A 231 -10.44 -13.55 -18.74
N ASP A 232 -11.09 -13.60 -19.91
CA ASP A 232 -11.44 -14.85 -20.58
C ASP A 232 -10.18 -15.62 -21.01
N LEU A 233 -9.16 -14.91 -21.47
CA LEU A 233 -7.86 -15.49 -21.79
C LEU A 233 -7.12 -16.00 -20.55
N LEU A 234 -7.17 -15.27 -19.43
CA LEU A 234 -6.59 -15.73 -18.16
C LEU A 234 -7.31 -16.98 -17.65
N LEU A 235 -8.63 -17.03 -17.76
CA LEU A 235 -9.42 -18.21 -17.39
C LEU A 235 -9.02 -19.43 -18.26
N GLN A 236 -8.84 -19.21 -19.56
CA GLN A 236 -8.40 -20.27 -20.49
C GLN A 236 -6.99 -20.78 -20.17
N GLU A 237 -6.04 -19.89 -19.88
CA GLU A 237 -4.62 -20.21 -19.67
C GLU A 237 -4.36 -20.81 -18.26
N PHE A 238 -4.99 -20.23 -17.23
CA PHE A 238 -4.69 -20.57 -15.82
C PHE A 238 -5.84 -21.29 -15.09
N GLY A 239 -7.03 -21.40 -15.69
CA GLY A 239 -8.18 -22.05 -15.07
C GLY A 239 -8.82 -21.29 -13.89
N VAL A 240 -8.50 -20.00 -13.73
CA VAL A 240 -8.99 -19.15 -12.63
C VAL A 240 -9.76 -17.95 -13.18
N ASN A 241 -11.00 -17.78 -12.74
CA ASN A 241 -11.79 -16.59 -13.04
C ASN A 241 -11.34 -15.43 -12.16
N MET A 242 -10.71 -14.41 -12.74
CA MET A 242 -10.18 -13.25 -11.99
C MET A 242 -11.28 -12.33 -11.45
N ASP A 243 -12.52 -12.44 -11.88
CA ASP A 243 -13.65 -11.73 -11.27
C ASP A 243 -14.04 -12.31 -9.90
N GLU A 244 -13.65 -13.54 -9.62
CA GLU A 244 -13.88 -14.21 -8.32
C GLU A 244 -12.71 -14.01 -7.34
N VAL A 245 -11.61 -13.40 -7.79
CA VAL A 245 -10.44 -13.13 -6.94
C VAL A 245 -10.55 -11.72 -6.36
N PRO A 246 -10.80 -11.56 -5.04
CA PRO A 246 -10.88 -10.25 -4.40
C PRO A 246 -9.57 -9.49 -4.57
N GLY A 247 -9.65 -8.27 -5.12
CA GLY A 247 -8.47 -7.45 -5.38
C GLY A 247 -7.83 -7.63 -6.78
N ALA A 248 -8.35 -8.52 -7.61
CA ALA A 248 -7.86 -8.70 -8.99
C ALA A 248 -7.90 -7.40 -9.81
N GLY A 249 -8.92 -6.54 -9.59
CA GLY A 249 -9.06 -5.24 -10.25
C GLY A 249 -8.13 -4.15 -9.72
N ALA A 250 -7.45 -4.39 -8.60
CA ALA A 250 -6.55 -3.40 -8.01
C ALA A 250 -5.46 -2.98 -9.00
N ALA A 251 -5.06 -1.71 -8.90
CA ALA A 251 -4.03 -1.13 -9.76
C ALA A 251 -4.30 -1.32 -11.27
N GLY A 252 -5.58 -1.25 -11.68
CA GLY A 252 -5.96 -1.40 -13.08
C GLY A 252 -5.74 -2.81 -13.64
N GLY A 253 -5.98 -3.83 -12.81
CA GLY A 253 -5.83 -5.24 -13.15
C GLY A 253 -4.44 -5.83 -12.90
N LEU A 254 -3.50 -5.04 -12.36
CA LEU A 254 -2.19 -5.58 -11.96
C LEU A 254 -2.34 -6.69 -10.91
N GLY A 255 -3.31 -6.57 -9.97
CA GLY A 255 -3.63 -7.61 -9.01
C GLY A 255 -3.92 -8.96 -9.67
N ALA A 256 -4.72 -8.98 -10.75
CA ALA A 256 -5.00 -10.19 -11.51
C ALA A 256 -3.74 -10.78 -12.15
N ALA A 257 -2.91 -9.94 -12.79
CA ALA A 257 -1.68 -10.41 -13.41
C ALA A 257 -0.70 -11.02 -12.41
N LEU A 258 -0.45 -10.33 -11.28
CA LEU A 258 0.46 -10.83 -10.25
C LEU A 258 -0.04 -12.16 -9.65
N THR A 259 -1.36 -12.30 -9.47
CA THR A 259 -1.95 -13.55 -9.00
C THR A 259 -1.81 -14.66 -10.03
N ALA A 260 -2.20 -14.41 -11.30
CA ALA A 260 -2.22 -15.44 -12.35
C ALA A 260 -0.83 -15.93 -12.73
N PHE A 261 0.10 -15.01 -13.03
CA PHE A 261 1.41 -15.36 -13.58
C PHE A 261 2.46 -15.64 -12.50
N LEU A 262 2.41 -14.92 -11.37
CA LEU A 262 3.42 -15.04 -10.32
C LEU A 262 2.95 -15.89 -9.14
N ASN A 263 1.70 -16.34 -9.13
CA ASN A 263 1.07 -17.02 -8.00
C ASN A 263 1.19 -16.18 -6.71
N ALA A 264 1.06 -14.85 -6.85
CA ALA A 264 1.18 -13.93 -5.75
C ALA A 264 -0.01 -14.03 -4.79
N GLU A 265 0.25 -13.89 -3.51
CA GLU A 265 -0.76 -13.82 -2.46
C GLU A 265 -1.17 -12.36 -2.22
N LEU A 266 -2.45 -12.05 -2.40
CA LEU A 266 -3.02 -10.73 -2.09
C LEU A 266 -3.30 -10.66 -0.58
N LYS A 267 -2.69 -9.70 0.11
CA LYS A 267 -2.82 -9.49 1.56
C LYS A 267 -3.11 -8.03 1.87
N SER A 268 -3.68 -7.79 3.06
CA SER A 268 -3.79 -6.44 3.60
C SER A 268 -2.43 -5.76 3.69
N GLY A 269 -2.38 -4.50 3.27
CA GLY A 269 -1.16 -3.70 3.28
C GLY A 269 -0.59 -3.56 4.68
N ILE A 270 -1.41 -3.14 5.65
CA ILE A 270 -0.94 -2.97 7.03
C ILE A 270 -0.48 -4.28 7.66
N GLU A 271 -1.20 -5.39 7.46
CA GLU A 271 -0.80 -6.69 8.01
C GLU A 271 0.57 -7.11 7.45
N THR A 272 0.78 -6.91 6.14
CA THR A 272 2.06 -7.22 5.50
C THR A 272 3.19 -6.33 6.02
N VAL A 273 2.95 -5.02 6.16
CA VAL A 273 3.95 -4.09 6.72
C VAL A 273 4.33 -4.49 8.14
N LEU A 274 3.34 -4.78 9.00
CA LEU A 274 3.60 -5.20 10.39
C LEU A 274 4.40 -6.51 10.46
N ASP A 275 4.15 -7.47 9.55
CA ASP A 275 4.96 -8.70 9.43
C ASP A 275 6.41 -8.37 9.00
N LEU A 276 6.58 -7.52 7.98
CA LEU A 276 7.90 -7.16 7.46
C LEU A 276 8.79 -6.46 8.50
N ILE A 277 8.20 -5.63 9.36
CA ILE A 277 8.94 -4.89 10.39
C ILE A 277 9.09 -5.65 11.72
N GLY A 278 8.55 -6.87 11.83
CA GLY A 278 8.59 -7.67 13.06
C GLY A 278 7.89 -6.97 14.23
N PHE A 279 6.65 -6.53 14.01
CA PHE A 279 5.94 -5.68 14.98
C PHE A 279 5.74 -6.36 16.34
N GLU A 280 5.42 -7.66 16.36
CA GLU A 280 5.21 -8.42 17.60
C GLU A 280 6.49 -8.49 18.46
N GLU A 281 7.66 -8.63 17.86
CA GLU A 281 8.93 -8.61 18.58
C GLU A 281 9.18 -7.24 19.23
N LYS A 282 8.76 -6.17 18.55
CA LYS A 282 8.90 -4.79 19.06
C LYS A 282 7.93 -4.48 20.20
N LEU A 283 6.83 -5.24 20.34
CA LEU A 283 5.88 -5.12 21.46
C LEU A 283 6.43 -5.67 22.79
N GLN A 284 7.54 -6.39 22.80
CA GLN A 284 8.09 -6.98 24.01
C GLN A 284 8.47 -5.91 25.04
N GLY A 285 7.88 -6.01 26.23
CA GLY A 285 8.09 -5.07 27.35
C GLY A 285 7.45 -3.69 27.15
N VAL A 286 6.68 -3.48 26.08
CA VAL A 286 5.94 -2.23 25.85
C VAL A 286 4.80 -2.09 26.85
N SER A 287 4.70 -0.92 27.49
CA SER A 287 3.65 -0.60 28.46
C SER A 287 2.39 -0.02 27.79
N LEU A 288 2.54 0.67 26.66
CA LEU A 288 1.46 1.27 25.89
C LEU A 288 1.92 1.51 24.46
N VAL A 289 1.05 1.20 23.51
CA VAL A 289 1.18 1.61 22.12
C VAL A 289 0.30 2.83 21.86
N VAL A 290 0.82 3.83 21.15
CA VAL A 290 0.03 4.96 20.62
C VAL A 290 0.06 4.89 19.11
N THR A 291 -1.12 4.78 18.50
CA THR A 291 -1.33 4.83 17.06
C THR A 291 -2.20 6.04 16.70
N GLY A 292 -2.54 6.19 15.43
CA GLY A 292 -3.43 7.26 14.98
C GLY A 292 -3.37 7.50 13.49
N GLU A 293 -4.26 8.38 13.06
CA GLU A 293 -4.38 8.84 11.67
C GLU A 293 -5.04 10.23 11.62
N GLY A 294 -5.03 10.89 10.46
CA GLY A 294 -5.62 12.22 10.31
C GLY A 294 -7.13 12.26 10.59
N ARG A 295 -7.87 11.21 10.25
CA ARG A 295 -9.32 11.12 10.51
C ARG A 295 -9.72 9.67 10.72
N ALA A 296 -10.28 9.39 11.88
CA ALA A 296 -10.92 8.11 12.18
C ALA A 296 -12.40 8.14 11.80
N ASP A 297 -12.86 7.16 11.06
CA ASP A 297 -14.28 6.93 10.73
C ASP A 297 -14.53 5.42 10.50
N TRP A 298 -15.70 5.08 9.97
CA TRP A 298 -16.06 3.68 9.69
C TRP A 298 -15.05 2.94 8.78
N GLN A 299 -14.26 3.66 7.99
CA GLN A 299 -13.22 3.05 7.12
C GLN A 299 -11.97 2.63 7.90
N SER A 300 -11.76 3.17 9.08
CA SER A 300 -10.57 2.89 9.90
C SER A 300 -10.47 1.44 10.38
N VAL A 301 -11.58 0.67 10.31
CA VAL A 301 -11.64 -0.76 10.65
C VAL A 301 -11.43 -1.69 9.45
N PHE A 302 -11.17 -1.14 8.27
CA PHE A 302 -10.99 -1.93 7.05
C PHE A 302 -9.55 -1.86 6.53
N GLY A 303 -8.65 -2.65 7.15
CA GLY A 303 -7.29 -2.85 6.65
C GLY A 303 -6.36 -1.64 6.80
N LYS A 304 -6.67 -0.67 7.69
CA LYS A 304 -5.85 0.52 7.93
C LYS A 304 -4.94 0.36 9.14
N VAL A 305 -3.98 1.32 9.29
CA VAL A 305 -2.94 1.30 10.32
C VAL A 305 -3.51 1.10 11.72
N MET A 306 -4.53 1.86 12.13
CA MET A 306 -5.11 1.75 13.46
C MET A 306 -5.69 0.36 13.75
N GLN A 307 -6.38 -0.23 12.77
CA GLN A 307 -6.96 -1.57 12.90
C GLN A 307 -5.87 -2.65 13.00
N GLY A 308 -4.86 -2.60 12.14
CA GLY A 308 -3.76 -3.58 12.15
C GLY A 308 -2.96 -3.50 13.45
N VAL A 309 -2.53 -2.30 13.86
CA VAL A 309 -1.79 -2.06 15.10
C VAL A 309 -2.61 -2.50 16.31
N GLY A 310 -3.87 -2.07 16.42
CA GLY A 310 -4.74 -2.41 17.54
C GLY A 310 -4.95 -3.92 17.68
N SER A 311 -5.29 -4.61 16.57
CA SER A 311 -5.51 -6.06 16.58
C SER A 311 -4.26 -6.85 16.98
N ARG A 312 -3.06 -6.41 16.56
CA ARG A 312 -1.79 -7.02 16.98
C ARG A 312 -1.52 -6.79 18.48
N CYS A 313 -1.74 -5.57 18.96
CA CYS A 313 -1.62 -5.23 20.37
C CYS A 313 -2.58 -6.06 21.24
N GLN A 314 -3.84 -6.20 20.82
CA GLN A 314 -4.84 -7.01 21.53
C GLN A 314 -4.41 -8.47 21.65
N ARG A 315 -3.90 -9.08 20.57
CA ARG A 315 -3.41 -10.47 20.58
C ARG A 315 -2.21 -10.65 21.51
N MET A 316 -1.36 -9.64 21.62
CA MET A 316 -0.16 -9.66 22.47
C MET A 316 -0.43 -9.18 23.92
N GLY A 317 -1.66 -8.77 24.23
CA GLY A 317 -2.02 -8.26 25.57
C GLY A 317 -1.37 -6.92 25.93
N VAL A 318 -1.01 -6.12 24.93
CA VAL A 318 -0.43 -4.78 25.10
C VAL A 318 -1.51 -3.73 24.86
N PRO A 319 -1.80 -2.82 25.79
CA PRO A 319 -2.82 -1.79 25.59
C PRO A 319 -2.42 -0.83 24.45
N ALA A 320 -3.40 -0.44 23.64
CA ALA A 320 -3.20 0.51 22.55
C ALA A 320 -4.26 1.62 22.59
N VAL A 321 -3.84 2.85 22.34
CA VAL A 321 -4.71 4.03 22.23
C VAL A 321 -4.42 4.78 20.95
N ALA A 322 -5.38 5.60 20.50
CA ALA A 322 -5.22 6.37 19.27
C ALA A 322 -5.28 7.88 19.53
N ILE A 323 -4.43 8.63 18.82
CA ILE A 323 -4.58 10.08 18.65
C ILE A 323 -4.94 10.32 17.18
N VAL A 324 -6.05 11.01 16.93
CA VAL A 324 -6.55 11.28 15.58
C VAL A 324 -6.82 12.77 15.39
N GLY A 325 -6.74 13.24 14.15
CA GLY A 325 -7.07 14.64 13.83
C GLY A 325 -8.53 14.94 14.10
N SER A 326 -9.43 14.08 13.66
CA SER A 326 -10.87 14.19 13.90
C SER A 326 -11.54 12.82 13.93
N MET A 327 -12.73 12.75 14.52
CA MET A 327 -13.60 11.57 14.50
C MET A 327 -14.80 11.81 13.58
N GLY A 328 -15.07 10.85 12.71
CA GLY A 328 -16.27 10.76 11.90
C GLY A 328 -17.23 9.67 12.40
N THR A 329 -18.34 9.50 11.70
CA THR A 329 -19.33 8.49 12.02
C THR A 329 -18.72 7.08 11.98
N GLY A 330 -18.95 6.27 13.02
CA GLY A 330 -18.49 4.88 13.11
C GLY A 330 -17.03 4.72 13.55
N ALA A 331 -16.34 5.79 13.96
CA ALA A 331 -14.97 5.72 14.47
C ALA A 331 -14.85 4.79 15.69
N GLU A 332 -15.91 4.68 16.50
CA GLU A 332 -15.94 3.85 17.72
C GLU A 332 -15.83 2.34 17.41
N GLN A 333 -16.10 1.90 16.20
CA GLN A 333 -15.94 0.49 15.82
C GLN A 333 -14.50 -0.01 15.98
N ILE A 334 -13.51 0.90 16.01
CA ILE A 334 -12.11 0.56 16.21
C ILE A 334 -11.83 -0.04 17.62
N PHE A 335 -12.71 0.18 18.60
CA PHE A 335 -12.57 -0.41 19.94
C PHE A 335 -12.67 -1.94 19.90
N ASP A 336 -13.45 -2.50 18.97
CA ASP A 336 -13.53 -3.96 18.75
C ASP A 336 -12.22 -4.54 18.17
N HIS A 337 -11.30 -3.68 17.74
CA HIS A 337 -10.01 -4.02 17.16
C HIS A 337 -8.81 -3.66 18.08
N GLY A 338 -9.03 -3.63 19.39
CA GLY A 338 -7.96 -3.51 20.37
C GLY A 338 -7.45 -2.09 20.63
N ILE A 339 -8.15 -1.06 20.17
CA ILE A 339 -7.92 0.33 20.57
C ILE A 339 -8.80 0.65 21.76
N GLU A 340 -8.19 0.95 22.93
CA GLU A 340 -8.90 1.19 24.18
C GLU A 340 -9.51 2.60 24.26
N SER A 341 -8.94 3.58 23.58
CA SER A 341 -9.41 4.97 23.59
C SER A 341 -8.95 5.74 22.38
N ILE A 342 -9.77 6.71 21.97
CA ILE A 342 -9.42 7.68 20.91
C ILE A 342 -9.40 9.08 21.52
N MET A 343 -8.34 9.84 21.23
CA MET A 343 -8.25 11.26 21.57
C MET A 343 -8.08 12.09 20.31
N THR A 344 -8.88 13.15 20.15
CA THR A 344 -8.73 14.08 19.03
C THR A 344 -7.67 15.14 19.31
N THR A 345 -6.97 15.56 18.25
CA THR A 345 -6.02 16.69 18.34
C THR A 345 -6.75 18.01 18.53
N VAL A 346 -7.88 18.20 17.82
CA VAL A 346 -8.72 19.40 17.89
C VAL A 346 -9.26 19.59 19.29
N ASN A 347 -8.97 20.71 19.92
CA ASN A 347 -9.29 21.02 21.32
C ASN A 347 -10.37 22.08 21.50
N GLY A 348 -11.00 22.52 20.44
CA GLY A 348 -12.07 23.50 20.40
C GLY A 348 -12.72 23.56 19.02
N ILE A 349 -13.74 24.41 18.85
CA ILE A 349 -14.38 24.62 17.55
C ILE A 349 -13.45 25.52 16.72
N MET A 350 -12.96 25.01 15.60
CA MET A 350 -12.10 25.72 14.66
C MET A 350 -12.30 25.22 13.22
N PRO A 351 -12.03 26.04 12.19
CA PRO A 351 -12.01 25.59 10.80
C PRO A 351 -10.92 24.54 10.55
N LEU A 352 -11.12 23.72 9.52
CA LEU A 352 -10.14 22.68 9.14
C LEU A 352 -8.78 23.29 8.79
N GLU A 353 -8.76 24.41 8.07
CA GLU A 353 -7.52 25.11 7.68
C GLU A 353 -6.71 25.53 8.91
N GLU A 354 -7.34 26.12 9.93
CA GLU A 354 -6.67 26.47 11.19
C GLU A 354 -6.14 25.23 11.91
N ALA A 355 -6.92 24.16 11.95
CA ALA A 355 -6.49 22.89 12.56
C ALA A 355 -5.27 22.29 11.85
N MET A 356 -5.21 22.41 10.51
CA MET A 356 -4.07 21.94 9.71
C MET A 356 -2.84 22.83 9.90
N GLU A 357 -2.98 24.14 9.93
CA GLU A 357 -1.87 25.06 10.19
C GLU A 357 -1.24 24.88 11.58
N ARG A 358 -2.06 24.55 12.58
CA ARG A 358 -1.64 24.32 13.96
C ARG A 358 -1.44 22.84 14.30
N ALA A 359 -1.29 21.98 13.33
CA ALA A 359 -1.30 20.53 13.52
C ALA A 359 -0.28 20.05 14.56
N GLU A 360 0.95 20.56 14.56
CA GLU A 360 1.98 20.19 15.56
C GLU A 360 1.60 20.60 16.98
N GLU A 361 1.15 21.84 17.16
CA GLU A 361 0.71 22.35 18.46
C GLU A 361 -0.44 21.52 19.03
N LEU A 362 -1.45 21.27 18.20
CA LEU A 362 -2.64 20.53 18.59
C LEU A 362 -2.31 19.07 18.89
N TYR A 363 -1.47 18.43 18.07
CA TYR A 363 -1.03 17.05 18.30
C TYR A 363 -0.23 16.92 19.61
N LEU A 364 0.75 17.79 19.83
CA LEU A 364 1.54 17.82 21.07
C LEU A 364 0.64 18.07 22.30
N GLY A 365 -0.34 18.97 22.17
CA GLY A 365 -1.35 19.22 23.19
C GLY A 365 -2.20 17.99 23.53
N ALA A 366 -2.62 17.23 22.52
CA ALA A 366 -3.35 15.98 22.71
C ALA A 366 -2.47 14.92 23.40
N ALA A 367 -1.23 14.75 22.94
CA ALA A 367 -0.27 13.83 23.52
C ALA A 367 -0.02 14.13 25.02
N ARG A 368 0.17 15.41 25.38
CA ARG A 368 0.32 15.82 26.77
C ARG A 368 -0.93 15.52 27.62
N ARG A 369 -2.14 15.74 27.09
CA ARG A 369 -3.38 15.41 27.80
C ARG A 369 -3.47 13.90 28.05
N MET A 370 -3.18 13.10 27.05
CA MET A 370 -3.19 11.64 27.15
C MET A 370 -2.20 11.12 28.20
N PHE A 371 -0.94 11.56 28.17
CA PHE A 371 0.06 11.11 29.13
C PHE A 371 -0.21 11.62 30.55
N ARG A 372 -0.78 12.83 30.73
CA ARG A 372 -1.23 13.32 32.03
C ARG A 372 -2.36 12.48 32.63
N MET A 373 -3.33 12.05 31.78
CA MET A 373 -4.41 11.16 32.19
C MET A 373 -3.85 9.80 32.61
N LEU A 374 -2.93 9.23 31.81
CA LEU A 374 -2.25 7.97 32.15
C LEU A 374 -1.50 8.08 33.50
N ARG A 375 -0.80 9.20 33.75
CA ARG A 375 -0.11 9.44 35.01
C ARG A 375 -1.08 9.53 36.20
N ALA A 376 -2.21 10.21 36.04
CA ALA A 376 -3.22 10.32 37.07
C ALA A 376 -3.84 8.96 37.39
N ALA A 377 -4.16 8.14 36.40
CA ALA A 377 -4.72 6.80 36.57
C ALA A 377 -3.76 5.84 37.32
N ARG A 378 -2.45 6.01 37.21
CA ARG A 378 -1.46 5.20 37.98
C ARG A 378 -1.39 5.53 39.47
N GLY A 379 -1.90 6.66 39.85
CA GLY A 379 -1.99 7.05 41.28
C GLY A 379 -3.26 6.59 41.97
N LEU A 380 -4.18 5.96 41.23
CA LEU A 380 -5.42 5.37 41.75
C LEU A 380 -5.20 3.88 42.03
#